data_5715a932204cf64f2e5cc64c4643247f
#
_entry.id   5715a932204cf64f2e5cc64c4643247f
#
_cell.length_a   1.000
_cell.length_b   1.000
_cell.length_c   1.000
_cell.angle_alpha   90.00
_cell.angle_beta   90.00
_cell.angle_gamma   90.00
#
_symmetry.space_group_name_H-M   'P 1'
#
loop_
_entity.id
_entity.type
_entity.pdbx_description
1 polymer ?
#
loop_
_entity_poly.entity_id
_entity_poly.type
_entity_poly.pdbx_seq_one_letter_code
_entity_poly.pdbx_strand_id
1 'polypeptide(L)'
;MNERLVFLILLGGFSLLCSIIGYWRRKTGEAAFAAARTAESDKERDRYCRMAVMAGHRNACRMFCLSRPDLFEDHHPLKPFRLRGIRVAFYGYYYPSRWNDLIGDEQRAFCRSLYRFKEGKIHGIEFFKACMAALETEDRPYHVMFMPCSNGAKYVRRFKRLHGYIGKHRPELTSGLHDVDVFKPRESLHAVKGGEKRVLERNYRITG
;
A
#
# COMPACT_ATOMS: atom_id res chain seq x y z
N MET A 1 -44.31 24.37 -29.43
CA MET A 1 -43.82 23.94 -28.12
C MET A 1 -42.56 24.76 -27.82
N ASN A 2 -42.48 25.39 -26.66
CA ASN A 2 -41.39 26.34 -26.38
C ASN A 2 -40.08 25.55 -26.18
N GLU A 3 -39.05 25.84 -26.98
CA GLU A 3 -37.75 25.13 -26.94
C GLU A 3 -37.12 25.14 -25.55
N ARG A 4 -37.31 26.22 -24.79
CA ARG A 4 -36.85 26.31 -23.40
C ARG A 4 -37.54 25.30 -22.48
N LEU A 5 -38.82 25.00 -22.72
CA LEU A 5 -39.57 24.02 -21.94
C LEU A 5 -39.10 22.61 -22.24
N VAL A 6 -38.81 22.29 -23.49
CA VAL A 6 -38.24 21.00 -23.91
C VAL A 6 -36.87 20.80 -23.29
N PHE A 7 -35.99 21.81 -23.31
CA PHE A 7 -34.68 21.77 -22.71
C PHE A 7 -34.74 21.51 -21.18
N LEU A 8 -35.63 22.18 -20.47
CA LEU A 8 -35.82 22.00 -19.02
C LEU A 8 -36.32 20.59 -18.67
N ILE A 9 -37.22 20.03 -19.47
CA ILE A 9 -37.73 18.66 -19.30
C ILE A 9 -36.60 17.64 -19.53
N LEU A 10 -35.79 17.82 -20.56
CA LEU A 10 -34.64 16.94 -20.84
C LEU A 10 -33.58 17.02 -19.73
N LEU A 11 -33.28 18.21 -19.24
CA LEU A 11 -32.33 18.43 -18.16
C LEU A 11 -32.82 17.80 -16.85
N GLY A 12 -34.10 17.98 -16.53
CA GLY A 12 -34.72 17.35 -15.35
C GLY A 12 -34.77 15.84 -15.45
N GLY A 13 -35.12 15.28 -16.61
CA GLY A 13 -35.08 13.84 -16.85
C GLY A 13 -33.68 13.25 -16.74
N PHE A 14 -32.67 13.92 -17.28
CA PHE A 14 -31.28 13.50 -17.16
C PHE A 14 -30.80 13.52 -15.70
N SER A 15 -31.13 14.58 -14.95
CA SER A 15 -30.79 14.70 -13.53
C SER A 15 -31.41 13.57 -12.69
N LEU A 16 -32.69 13.26 -12.95
CA LEU A 16 -33.38 12.16 -12.28
C LEU A 16 -32.75 10.81 -12.60
N LEU A 17 -32.40 10.55 -13.86
CA LEU A 17 -31.74 9.34 -14.29
C LEU A 17 -30.36 9.16 -13.60
N CYS A 18 -29.57 10.23 -13.55
CA CYS A 18 -28.28 10.24 -12.83
C CYS A 18 -28.45 9.93 -11.33
N SER A 19 -29.49 10.48 -10.72
CA SER A 19 -29.80 10.23 -9.31
C SER A 19 -30.20 8.76 -9.05
N ILE A 20 -31.00 8.18 -9.92
CA ILE A 20 -31.41 6.77 -9.85
C ILE A 20 -30.17 5.86 -10.02
N ILE A 21 -29.34 6.11 -11.03
CA ILE A 21 -28.12 5.35 -11.27
C ILE A 21 -27.19 5.46 -10.05
N GLY A 22 -27.01 6.66 -9.52
CA GLY A 22 -26.20 6.91 -8.32
C GLY A 22 -26.70 6.14 -7.08
N TYR A 23 -28.02 6.11 -6.89
CA TYR A 23 -28.64 5.34 -5.82
C TYR A 23 -28.39 3.84 -5.96
N TRP A 24 -28.62 3.26 -7.13
CA TRP A 24 -28.39 1.84 -7.39
C TRP A 24 -26.92 1.45 -7.23
N ARG A 25 -26.00 2.27 -7.75
CA ARG A 25 -24.57 2.04 -7.57
C ARG A 25 -24.18 2.03 -6.09
N ARG A 26 -24.67 2.98 -5.30
CA ARG A 26 -24.40 3.02 -3.86
C ARG A 26 -24.91 1.77 -3.16
N LYS A 27 -26.18 1.39 -3.41
CA LYS A 27 -26.78 0.20 -2.80
C LYS A 27 -26.04 -1.10 -3.16
N THR A 28 -25.65 -1.23 -4.42
CA THR A 28 -24.82 -2.37 -4.89
C THR A 28 -23.45 -2.37 -4.22
N GLY A 29 -22.81 -1.22 -4.07
CA GLY A 29 -21.53 -1.10 -3.40
C GLY A 29 -21.59 -1.49 -1.93
N GLU A 30 -22.61 -1.05 -1.20
CA GLU A 30 -22.83 -1.41 0.21
C GLU A 30 -23.08 -2.90 0.39
N ALA A 31 -23.94 -3.50 -0.43
CA ALA A 31 -24.22 -4.93 -0.40
C ALA A 31 -22.97 -5.77 -0.71
N ALA A 32 -22.22 -5.40 -1.75
CA ALA A 32 -20.98 -6.08 -2.11
C ALA A 32 -19.90 -5.94 -1.00
N PHE A 33 -19.78 -4.77 -0.39
CA PHE A 33 -18.84 -4.58 0.72
C PHE A 33 -19.21 -5.39 1.97
N ALA A 34 -20.50 -5.47 2.30
CA ALA A 34 -20.98 -6.32 3.38
C ALA A 34 -20.69 -7.79 3.10
N ALA A 35 -20.97 -8.27 1.89
CA ALA A 35 -20.68 -9.65 1.46
C ALA A 35 -19.16 -9.96 1.50
N ALA A 36 -18.32 -9.01 1.18
CA ALA A 36 -16.87 -9.18 1.29
C ALA A 36 -16.38 -9.42 2.73
N ARG A 37 -17.06 -8.84 3.71
CA ARG A 37 -16.73 -9.00 5.13
C ARG A 37 -17.11 -10.35 5.71
N THR A 38 -18.13 -10.99 5.15
CA THR A 38 -18.67 -12.28 5.59
C THR A 38 -18.22 -13.43 4.68
N ALA A 39 -17.45 -13.16 3.62
CA ALA A 39 -16.99 -14.19 2.68
C ALA A 39 -16.09 -15.22 3.36
N GLU A 40 -16.39 -16.48 3.15
CA GLU A 40 -15.68 -17.63 3.73
C GLU A 40 -14.35 -17.90 3.03
N SER A 41 -14.28 -17.60 1.72
CA SER A 41 -13.07 -17.81 0.93
C SER A 41 -12.41 -16.49 0.48
N ASP A 42 -11.09 -16.50 0.35
CA ASP A 42 -10.33 -15.34 -0.18
C ASP A 42 -10.76 -14.97 -1.61
N LYS A 43 -11.15 -15.97 -2.42
CA LYS A 43 -11.61 -15.75 -3.79
C LYS A 43 -12.95 -15.00 -3.84
N GLU A 44 -13.88 -15.35 -2.97
CA GLU A 44 -15.16 -14.65 -2.86
C GLU A 44 -14.97 -13.25 -2.30
N ARG A 45 -14.14 -13.12 -1.27
CA ARG A 45 -13.79 -11.81 -0.70
C ARG A 45 -13.24 -10.86 -1.75
N ASP A 46 -12.28 -11.32 -2.56
CA ASP A 46 -11.71 -10.53 -3.65
C ASP A 46 -12.76 -10.14 -4.69
N ARG A 47 -13.66 -11.06 -5.05
CA ARG A 47 -14.75 -10.78 -5.99
C ARG A 47 -15.68 -9.68 -5.47
N TYR A 48 -16.15 -9.81 -4.25
CA TYR A 48 -17.05 -8.82 -3.66
C TYR A 48 -16.37 -7.47 -3.41
N CYS A 49 -15.10 -7.46 -3.01
CA CYS A 49 -14.32 -6.25 -2.91
C CYS A 49 -14.20 -5.52 -4.25
N ARG A 50 -13.94 -6.24 -5.36
CA ARG A 50 -13.94 -5.65 -6.71
C ARG A 50 -15.27 -5.04 -7.08
N MET A 51 -16.36 -5.74 -6.81
CA MET A 51 -17.72 -5.23 -7.07
C MET A 51 -17.99 -3.94 -6.29
N ALA A 52 -17.62 -3.91 -5.01
CA ALA A 52 -17.78 -2.73 -4.18
C ALA A 52 -16.97 -1.53 -4.67
N VAL A 53 -15.71 -1.75 -5.08
CA VAL A 53 -14.83 -0.72 -5.65
C VAL A 53 -15.40 -0.20 -6.98
N MET A 54 -15.80 -1.09 -7.89
CA MET A 54 -16.40 -0.68 -9.18
C MET A 54 -17.70 0.12 -8.99
N ALA A 55 -18.44 -0.18 -7.93
CA ALA A 55 -19.61 0.59 -7.53
C ALA A 55 -19.27 1.92 -6.84
N GLY A 56 -17.99 2.19 -6.56
CA GLY A 56 -17.52 3.42 -5.91
C GLY A 56 -17.77 3.45 -4.40
N HIS A 57 -17.84 2.28 -3.74
CA HIS A 57 -18.05 2.22 -2.30
C HIS A 57 -16.84 2.81 -1.54
N ARG A 58 -17.07 3.87 -0.76
CA ARG A 58 -16.00 4.67 -0.13
C ARG A 58 -15.00 3.84 0.67
N ASN A 59 -15.49 2.97 1.56
CA ASN A 59 -14.61 2.15 2.41
C ASN A 59 -13.86 1.08 1.62
N ALA A 60 -14.45 0.50 0.58
CA ALA A 60 -13.76 -0.44 -0.30
C ALA A 60 -12.65 0.28 -1.08
N CYS A 61 -12.93 1.46 -1.63
CA CYS A 61 -11.92 2.29 -2.30
C CYS A 61 -10.80 2.70 -1.33
N ARG A 62 -11.12 3.05 -0.09
CA ARG A 62 -10.14 3.32 0.98
C ARG A 62 -9.28 2.10 1.29
N MET A 63 -9.88 0.93 1.52
CA MET A 63 -9.15 -0.31 1.79
C MET A 63 -8.17 -0.68 0.67
N PHE A 64 -8.54 -0.43 -0.57
CA PHE A 64 -7.76 -0.81 -1.74
C PHE A 64 -7.02 0.35 -2.39
N CYS A 65 -7.15 1.57 -1.88
CA CYS A 65 -6.43 2.76 -2.35
C CYS A 65 -6.48 2.94 -3.88
N LEU A 66 -7.60 2.64 -4.50
CA LEU A 66 -7.72 2.56 -5.95
C LEU A 66 -7.90 3.94 -6.55
N SER A 67 -6.92 4.46 -7.27
CA SER A 67 -6.97 5.62 -8.17
C SER A 67 -7.61 6.93 -7.64
N ARG A 68 -7.97 6.97 -6.38
CA ARG A 68 -8.59 8.12 -5.72
C ARG A 68 -7.84 8.45 -4.42
N PRO A 69 -6.60 8.98 -4.49
CA PRO A 69 -5.82 9.37 -3.30
C PRO A 69 -6.53 10.46 -2.47
N ASP A 70 -7.42 11.23 -3.08
CA ASP A 70 -8.30 12.20 -2.42
C ASP A 70 -9.25 11.58 -1.38
N LEU A 71 -9.51 10.27 -1.46
CA LEU A 71 -10.31 9.55 -0.47
C LEU A 71 -9.50 9.17 0.79
N PHE A 72 -8.18 9.36 0.78
CA PHE A 72 -7.29 9.16 1.92
C PHE A 72 -7.03 10.47 2.63
N GLU A 73 -8.00 10.93 3.40
CA GLU A 73 -7.88 12.17 4.16
C GLU A 73 -6.80 12.10 5.24
N ASP A 74 -6.45 10.89 5.72
CA ASP A 74 -5.64 10.75 6.93
C ASP A 74 -4.15 10.49 6.69
N HIS A 75 -3.78 9.77 5.60
CA HIS A 75 -2.38 9.39 5.37
C HIS A 75 -2.02 9.43 3.88
N HIS A 76 -1.14 10.34 3.50
CA HIS A 76 -0.67 10.50 2.12
C HIS A 76 0.79 10.05 1.98
N PRO A 77 1.19 9.54 0.78
CA PRO A 77 2.59 9.29 0.49
C PRO A 77 3.45 10.52 0.78
N LEU A 78 4.60 10.29 1.42
CA LEU A 78 5.58 11.32 1.78
C LEU A 78 5.07 12.45 2.68
N LYS A 79 3.89 12.32 3.28
CA LYS A 79 3.40 13.20 4.35
C LYS A 79 3.56 12.48 5.68
N PRO A 80 4.39 12.99 6.61
CA PRO A 80 4.58 12.38 7.91
C PRO A 80 3.30 12.42 8.75
N PHE A 81 3.07 11.36 9.48
CA PHE A 81 2.00 11.27 10.48
C PHE A 81 2.51 10.54 11.73
N ARG A 82 1.73 10.57 12.80
CA ARG A 82 2.06 9.84 14.03
C ARG A 82 1.19 8.59 14.18
N LEU A 83 1.84 7.44 14.36
CA LEU A 83 1.19 6.19 14.68
C LEU A 83 1.66 5.76 16.07
N ARG A 84 0.78 5.75 17.06
CA ARG A 84 1.10 5.42 18.46
C ARG A 84 2.33 6.21 18.99
N GLY A 85 2.40 7.52 18.69
CA GLY A 85 3.50 8.38 19.09
C GLY A 85 4.74 8.34 18.19
N ILE A 86 4.89 7.33 17.36
CA ILE A 86 6.02 7.18 16.42
C ILE A 86 5.73 7.99 15.14
N ARG A 87 6.70 8.79 14.70
CA ARG A 87 6.62 9.51 13.43
C ARG A 87 6.86 8.56 12.27
N VAL A 88 5.94 8.53 11.32
CA VAL A 88 5.93 7.59 10.21
C VAL A 88 5.81 8.35 8.90
N ALA A 89 6.56 7.94 7.88
CA ALA A 89 6.35 8.31 6.48
C ALA A 89 6.38 7.05 5.62
N PHE A 90 5.63 7.05 4.54
CA PHE A 90 5.66 5.97 3.55
C PHE A 90 5.76 6.54 2.14
N TYR A 91 6.40 5.80 1.25
CA TYR A 91 6.69 6.27 -0.10
C TYR A 91 5.48 6.20 -1.03
N GLY A 92 4.67 5.17 -0.91
CA GLY A 92 3.51 4.97 -1.78
C GLY A 92 2.67 3.77 -1.39
N TYR A 93 1.49 3.67 -1.97
CA TYR A 93 0.57 2.57 -1.70
C TYR A 93 0.95 1.32 -2.48
N TYR A 94 0.94 0.18 -1.80
CA TYR A 94 1.20 -1.10 -2.42
C TYR A 94 -0.10 -1.85 -2.73
N TYR A 95 -0.21 -2.31 -3.97
CA TYR A 95 -1.33 -3.15 -4.40
C TYR A 95 -0.84 -4.52 -4.88
N PRO A 96 -1.47 -5.59 -4.43
CA PRO A 96 -1.23 -6.91 -5.00
C PRO A 96 -1.52 -6.93 -6.50
N SER A 97 -0.78 -7.76 -7.26
CA SER A 97 -0.89 -7.83 -8.73
C SER A 97 -2.30 -8.16 -9.24
N ARG A 98 -3.11 -8.84 -8.44
CA ARG A 98 -4.53 -9.14 -8.75
C ARG A 98 -5.41 -7.88 -8.88
N TRP A 99 -4.90 -6.71 -8.49
CA TRP A 99 -5.61 -5.42 -8.58
C TRP A 99 -5.07 -4.52 -9.69
N ASN A 100 -4.13 -5.02 -10.52
CA ASN A 100 -3.46 -4.21 -11.54
C ASN A 100 -4.40 -3.60 -12.58
N ASP A 101 -5.54 -4.24 -12.85
CA ASP A 101 -6.59 -3.76 -13.75
C ASP A 101 -7.38 -2.56 -13.19
N LEU A 102 -7.34 -2.35 -11.88
CA LEU A 102 -8.08 -1.30 -11.18
C LEU A 102 -7.23 -0.09 -10.79
N ILE A 103 -5.91 -0.14 -10.99
CA ILE A 103 -4.97 0.94 -10.64
C ILE A 103 -4.34 1.55 -11.90
N GLY A 104 -3.95 2.82 -11.82
CA GLY A 104 -3.29 3.53 -12.91
C GLY A 104 -1.88 3.01 -13.23
N ASP A 105 -1.35 3.39 -14.40
CA ASP A 105 -0.03 2.94 -14.87
C ASP A 105 1.12 3.34 -13.94
N GLU A 106 1.09 4.55 -13.43
CA GLU A 106 2.08 5.06 -12.48
C GLU A 106 2.11 4.22 -11.20
N GLN A 107 0.94 3.94 -10.65
CA GLN A 107 0.80 3.10 -9.46
C GLN A 107 1.25 1.66 -9.73
N ARG A 108 0.96 1.12 -10.92
CA ARG A 108 1.48 -0.19 -11.34
C ARG A 108 3.00 -0.21 -11.44
N ALA A 109 3.59 0.85 -11.98
CA ALA A 109 5.04 0.99 -12.08
C ALA A 109 5.70 1.03 -10.69
N PHE A 110 5.13 1.78 -9.75
CA PHE A 110 5.57 1.79 -8.36
C PHE A 110 5.49 0.39 -7.71
N CYS A 111 4.36 -0.30 -7.83
CA CYS A 111 4.19 -1.64 -7.27
C CYS A 111 5.22 -2.65 -7.84
N ARG A 112 5.51 -2.58 -9.16
CA ARG A 112 6.57 -3.38 -9.77
C ARG A 112 7.95 -3.06 -9.21
N SER A 113 8.26 -1.77 -9.02
CA SER A 113 9.53 -1.33 -8.43
C SER A 113 9.68 -1.83 -6.99
N LEU A 114 8.63 -1.74 -6.19
CA LEU A 114 8.63 -2.28 -4.82
C LEU A 114 8.82 -3.80 -4.78
N TYR A 115 8.23 -4.53 -5.73
CA TYR A 115 8.46 -5.96 -5.88
C TYR A 115 9.92 -6.29 -6.18
N ARG A 116 10.51 -5.58 -7.14
CA ARG A 116 11.93 -5.74 -7.50
C ARG A 116 12.85 -5.40 -6.32
N PHE A 117 12.51 -4.38 -5.53
CA PHE A 117 13.20 -4.08 -4.28
C PHE A 117 13.09 -5.22 -3.26
N LYS A 118 11.89 -5.74 -3.03
CA LYS A 118 11.70 -6.89 -2.11
C LYS A 118 12.51 -8.12 -2.51
N GLU A 119 12.76 -8.31 -3.80
CA GLU A 119 13.60 -9.39 -4.30
C GLU A 119 15.11 -9.06 -4.34
N GLY A 120 15.48 -7.84 -3.98
CA GLY A 120 16.87 -7.37 -4.03
C GLY A 120 17.41 -7.17 -5.45
N LYS A 121 16.51 -6.99 -6.44
CA LYS A 121 16.87 -6.70 -7.85
C LYS A 121 17.17 -5.21 -8.08
N ILE A 122 16.62 -4.35 -7.24
CA ILE A 122 16.96 -2.93 -7.20
C ILE A 122 17.28 -2.51 -5.75
N HIS A 123 18.03 -1.43 -5.60
CA HIS A 123 18.35 -0.84 -4.32
C HIS A 123 17.32 0.23 -3.96
N GLY A 124 16.90 0.31 -2.71
CA GLY A 124 15.86 1.23 -2.23
C GLY A 124 16.35 2.66 -1.93
N ILE A 125 17.44 3.14 -2.56
CA ILE A 125 18.05 4.44 -2.26
C ILE A 125 17.05 5.58 -2.49
N GLU A 126 16.32 5.57 -3.60
CA GLU A 126 15.35 6.63 -3.90
C GLU A 126 14.15 6.62 -2.94
N PHE A 127 13.67 5.43 -2.56
CA PHE A 127 12.64 5.31 -1.52
C PHE A 127 13.13 5.86 -0.17
N PHE A 128 14.38 5.53 0.18
CA PHE A 128 15.02 6.02 1.39
C PHE A 128 15.16 7.54 1.40
N LYS A 129 15.74 8.12 0.33
CA LYS A 129 15.91 9.57 0.20
C LYS A 129 14.59 10.32 0.37
N ALA A 130 13.55 9.89 -0.33
CA ALA A 130 12.24 10.54 -0.28
C ALA A 130 11.60 10.44 1.11
N CYS A 131 11.66 9.27 1.75
CA CYS A 131 11.12 9.11 3.11
C CYS A 131 11.93 9.89 4.15
N MET A 132 13.25 9.96 4.02
CA MET A 132 14.09 10.76 4.93
C MET A 132 13.81 12.25 4.78
N ALA A 133 13.67 12.76 3.54
CA ALA A 133 13.27 14.14 3.29
C ALA A 133 11.88 14.46 3.88
N ALA A 134 10.93 13.54 3.74
CA ALA A 134 9.59 13.70 4.29
C ALA A 134 9.58 13.70 5.83
N LEU A 135 10.47 12.94 6.46
CA LEU A 135 10.56 12.90 7.93
C LEU A 135 11.22 14.15 8.51
N GLU A 136 11.81 15.03 7.67
CA GLU A 136 12.49 16.25 8.12
C GLU A 136 13.37 15.93 9.34
N THR A 137 14.34 15.07 9.13
CA THR A 137 15.23 14.64 10.21
C THR A 137 16.02 15.85 10.70
N GLU A 138 15.88 16.19 11.98
CA GLU A 138 16.71 17.16 12.66
C GLU A 138 18.19 16.75 12.52
N ASP A 139 19.14 17.70 12.65
CA ASP A 139 20.59 17.44 12.63
C ASP A 139 21.04 16.61 13.86
N ARG A 140 20.45 15.44 14.01
CA ARG A 140 20.80 14.47 15.06
C ARG A 140 21.37 13.22 14.43
N PRO A 141 22.29 12.54 15.10
CA PRO A 141 22.73 11.24 14.66
C PRO A 141 21.57 10.24 14.76
N TYR A 142 21.20 9.63 13.64
CA TYR A 142 20.19 8.57 13.60
C TYR A 142 20.82 7.23 13.28
N HIS A 143 20.28 6.19 13.91
CA HIS A 143 20.62 4.82 13.59
C HIS A 143 19.53 4.20 12.70
N VAL A 144 19.93 3.77 11.49
CA VAL A 144 19.01 3.26 10.47
C VAL A 144 19.00 1.74 10.53
N MET A 145 17.97 1.17 11.11
CA MET A 145 17.74 -0.27 11.12
C MET A 145 16.90 -0.73 9.94
N PHE A 146 17.23 -1.87 9.36
CA PHE A 146 16.49 -2.46 8.25
C PHE A 146 15.58 -3.59 8.74
N MET A 147 14.37 -3.65 8.15
CA MET A 147 13.43 -4.73 8.48
C MET A 147 13.97 -6.09 8.02
N PRO A 148 13.99 -7.10 8.89
CA PRO A 148 14.49 -8.42 8.56
C PRO A 148 13.69 -9.06 7.41
N CYS A 149 14.39 -9.87 6.61
CA CYS A 149 13.83 -10.63 5.51
C CYS A 149 13.55 -12.08 5.90
N SER A 150 13.02 -12.86 4.95
CA SER A 150 12.77 -14.29 5.16
C SER A 150 14.05 -15.12 5.29
N ASN A 151 15.20 -14.64 4.79
CA ASN A 151 16.52 -15.22 5.01
C ASN A 151 17.63 -14.17 4.91
N GLY A 152 18.81 -14.49 5.47
CA GLY A 152 19.95 -13.60 5.57
C GLY A 152 20.52 -13.17 4.20
N ALA A 153 20.62 -14.09 3.24
CA ALA A 153 21.13 -13.76 1.90
C ALA A 153 20.23 -12.74 1.18
N LYS A 154 18.91 -12.87 1.31
CA LYS A 154 17.94 -11.88 0.83
C LYS A 154 18.05 -10.55 1.53
N TYR A 155 18.29 -10.56 2.84
CA TYR A 155 18.46 -9.37 3.66
C TYR A 155 19.68 -8.57 3.19
N VAL A 156 20.84 -9.19 3.11
CA VAL A 156 22.09 -8.55 2.66
C VAL A 156 21.93 -8.04 1.22
N ARG A 157 21.46 -8.87 0.30
CA ARG A 157 21.25 -8.48 -1.12
C ARG A 157 20.37 -7.25 -1.26
N ARG A 158 19.32 -7.14 -0.46
CA ARG A 158 18.37 -6.03 -0.49
C ARG A 158 18.97 -4.73 0.01
N PHE A 159 19.72 -4.78 1.10
CA PHE A 159 20.13 -3.57 1.83
C PHE A 159 21.61 -3.20 1.70
N LYS A 160 22.48 -4.08 1.20
CA LYS A 160 23.93 -3.80 1.08
C LYS A 160 24.25 -2.50 0.35
N ARG A 161 23.57 -2.21 -0.78
CA ARG A 161 23.80 -0.97 -1.53
C ARG A 161 23.28 0.26 -0.79
N LEU A 162 22.16 0.15 -0.10
CA LEU A 162 21.63 1.23 0.72
C LEU A 162 22.54 1.51 1.92
N HIS A 163 23.05 0.46 2.58
CA HIS A 163 24.07 0.58 3.62
C HIS A 163 25.32 1.35 3.11
N GLY A 164 25.88 0.95 1.97
CA GLY A 164 27.01 1.66 1.38
C GLY A 164 26.70 3.11 0.98
N TYR A 165 25.48 3.39 0.51
CA TYR A 165 25.03 4.74 0.21
C TYR A 165 24.98 5.61 1.49
N ILE A 166 24.41 5.10 2.58
CA ILE A 166 24.33 5.80 3.86
C ILE A 166 25.74 6.15 4.33
N GLY A 167 26.62 5.17 4.44
CA GLY A 167 28.01 5.42 4.92
C GLY A 167 28.80 6.41 4.08
N LYS A 168 28.52 6.51 2.76
CA LYS A 168 29.22 7.42 1.87
C LYS A 168 28.63 8.83 1.81
N HIS A 169 27.30 8.95 1.89
CA HIS A 169 26.60 10.20 1.55
C HIS A 169 25.80 10.80 2.71
N ARG A 170 25.71 10.12 3.84
CA ARG A 170 24.92 10.56 5.00
C ARG A 170 25.70 10.29 6.29
N PRO A 171 26.80 11.05 6.54
CA PRO A 171 27.69 10.80 7.68
C PRO A 171 27.01 10.98 9.04
N GLU A 172 25.90 11.73 9.10
CA GLU A 172 25.07 11.89 10.29
C GLU A 172 24.25 10.63 10.62
N LEU A 173 24.18 9.65 9.71
CA LEU A 173 23.45 8.41 9.89
C LEU A 173 24.40 7.24 10.07
N THR A 174 24.09 6.37 11.04
CA THR A 174 24.71 5.05 11.15
C THR A 174 23.80 3.99 10.56
N SER A 175 24.37 3.01 9.86
CA SER A 175 23.59 1.97 9.19
C SER A 175 23.75 0.64 9.89
N GLY A 176 22.64 0.14 10.45
CA GLY A 176 22.52 -1.11 11.19
C GLY A 176 22.31 -2.34 10.31
N LEU A 177 22.98 -2.44 9.15
CA LEU A 177 22.89 -3.66 8.32
C LEU A 177 23.34 -4.91 9.08
N HIS A 178 24.34 -4.79 9.92
CA HIS A 178 24.92 -5.88 10.68
C HIS A 178 24.29 -6.10 12.06
N ASP A 179 23.37 -5.21 12.47
CA ASP A 179 22.70 -5.31 13.77
C ASP A 179 21.52 -6.30 13.76
N VAL A 180 21.21 -6.84 12.60
CA VAL A 180 20.15 -7.83 12.43
C VAL A 180 20.72 -9.11 11.84
N ASP A 181 20.72 -10.16 12.63
CA ASP A 181 21.08 -11.51 12.20
C ASP A 181 19.81 -12.30 11.88
N VAL A 182 19.68 -12.76 10.63
CA VAL A 182 18.59 -13.63 10.18
C VAL A 182 19.08 -15.08 10.19
N PHE A 183 18.94 -15.73 11.34
CA PHE A 183 19.54 -17.03 11.63
C PHE A 183 18.76 -18.23 11.08
N LYS A 184 17.44 -18.07 10.77
CA LYS A 184 16.61 -19.16 10.27
C LYS A 184 15.85 -18.70 9.02
N PRO A 185 15.95 -19.39 7.88
CA PRO A 185 15.09 -19.13 6.74
C PRO A 185 13.63 -19.37 7.12
N ARG A 186 12.75 -18.46 6.66
CA ARG A 186 11.32 -18.57 6.85
C ARG A 186 10.63 -18.66 5.50
N GLU A 187 9.67 -19.56 5.37
CA GLU A 187 8.80 -19.59 4.19
C GLU A 187 8.04 -18.26 4.03
N SER A 188 7.86 -17.85 2.78
CA SER A 188 7.05 -16.68 2.50
C SER A 188 5.61 -16.94 2.92
N LEU A 189 4.98 -16.01 3.62
CA LEU A 189 3.56 -16.09 4.00
C LEU A 189 2.63 -16.29 2.80
N HIS A 190 3.08 -15.87 1.61
CA HIS A 190 2.33 -16.06 0.36
C HIS A 190 2.42 -17.49 -0.20
N ALA A 191 3.37 -18.28 0.26
CA ALA A 191 3.53 -19.67 -0.17
C ALA A 191 2.71 -20.66 0.68
N VAL A 192 2.20 -20.21 1.83
CA VAL A 192 1.40 -21.04 2.73
C VAL A 192 -0.04 -21.09 2.23
N LYS A 193 -0.42 -22.17 1.60
CA LYS A 193 -1.80 -22.48 1.25
C LYS A 193 -2.48 -23.12 2.47
N GLY A 194 -3.58 -22.52 2.91
CA GLY A 194 -4.40 -23.05 4.00
C GLY A 194 -4.46 -22.11 5.20
N GLY A 195 -5.67 -21.97 5.76
CA GLY A 195 -6.03 -21.01 6.80
C GLY A 195 -5.47 -21.26 8.21
N GLU A 196 -4.43 -22.07 8.36
CA GLU A 196 -3.74 -22.19 9.63
C GLU A 196 -2.97 -20.91 9.93
N LYS A 197 -3.40 -20.21 10.97
CA LYS A 197 -2.60 -19.15 11.61
C LYS A 197 -1.36 -19.81 12.21
N ARG A 198 -0.31 -20.00 11.40
CA ARG A 198 0.99 -20.41 11.92
C ARG A 198 1.48 -19.31 12.84
N VAL A 199 1.78 -19.65 14.06
CA VAL A 199 2.55 -18.77 14.95
C VAL A 199 3.86 -18.47 14.25
N LEU A 200 4.06 -17.20 13.87
CA LEU A 200 5.28 -16.76 13.19
C LEU A 200 6.43 -16.85 14.17
N GLU A 201 7.18 -17.92 14.12
CA GLU A 201 8.43 -18.02 14.89
C GLU A 201 9.37 -16.89 14.48
N ARG A 202 10.00 -16.28 15.46
CA ARG A 202 11.02 -15.27 15.25
C ARG A 202 12.20 -15.90 14.53
N ASN A 203 12.59 -15.35 13.39
CA ASN A 203 13.68 -15.84 12.56
C ASN A 203 14.89 -14.90 12.52
N TYR A 204 14.90 -13.91 13.37
CA TYR A 204 15.97 -12.91 13.48
C TYR A 204 16.25 -12.55 14.94
N ARG A 205 17.42 -12.03 15.19
CA ARG A 205 17.82 -11.40 16.46
C ARG A 205 18.49 -10.06 16.18
N ILE A 206 18.39 -9.15 17.13
CA ILE A 206 19.13 -7.89 17.14
C ILE A 206 20.42 -8.16 17.91
N THR A 207 21.55 -7.78 17.32
CA THR A 207 22.90 -8.10 17.82
C THR A 207 23.70 -6.87 18.23
N GLY A 208 23.20 -5.65 17.84
CA GLY A 208 23.79 -4.35 18.21
C GLY A 208 23.17 -3.74 19.45
#